data_9f7e4bbf21ad9a77812044eda3614108
#
_entry.id   9f7e4bbf21ad9a77812044eda3614108
#
_cell.length_a   1.000
_cell.length_b   1.000
_cell.length_c   1.000
_cell.angle_alpha   90.00
_cell.angle_beta   90.00
_cell.angle_gamma   90.00
#
_symmetry.space_group_name_H-M   'P 1'
#
loop_
_entity.id
_entity.type
_entity.pdbx_description
1 polymer ?
#
loop_
_entity_poly.entity_id
_entity_poly.type
_entity_poly.pdbx_seq_one_letter_code
_entity_poly.pdbx_strand_id
1 'polypeptide(L)'
;MKRIAALLTVYNRCDTTLRCLRELEKQKLPQGFIVDIYLTDDGCTDGTPQRVASEYPHVHIIKGNGNLYWNRGMLKAWEISANNQHYDYYLWLNDDTILIPDAVKILLDNSKKVNNKSIIVGATSDVKTHSIVTYSGYKGDKMRIIPNGKLQLCEYFNGNIVLIPQAV
;
A
#
# COMPACT_ATOMS: atom_id res chain seq x y z
N MET A 1 2.49 -7.33 19.83
CA MET A 1 1.62 -7.14 18.67
C MET A 1 2.42 -6.34 17.66
N LYS A 2 2.47 -6.80 16.39
CA LYS A 2 3.18 -6.10 15.31
C LYS A 2 2.25 -5.16 14.57
N ARG A 3 2.77 -3.97 14.20
CA ARG A 3 1.99 -2.92 13.56
C ARG A 3 2.46 -2.65 12.14
N ILE A 4 1.50 -2.44 11.26
CA ILE A 4 1.71 -2.04 9.88
C ILE A 4 1.05 -0.67 9.68
N ALA A 5 1.79 0.33 9.19
CA ALA A 5 1.19 1.55 8.67
C ALA A 5 0.90 1.38 7.18
N ALA A 6 -0.36 1.33 6.78
CA ALA A 6 -0.75 1.41 5.38
C ALA A 6 -0.82 2.88 4.97
N LEU A 7 -0.02 3.25 3.97
CA LEU A 7 0.14 4.62 3.49
C LEU A 7 -0.48 4.76 2.12
N LEU A 8 -1.43 5.70 2.00
CA LEU A 8 -2.13 6.00 0.76
C LEU A 8 -2.12 7.52 0.51
N THR A 9 -2.25 7.91 -0.75
CA THR A 9 -2.55 9.28 -1.15
C THR A 9 -3.65 9.27 -2.19
N VAL A 10 -4.57 10.24 -2.13
CA VAL A 10 -5.74 10.31 -2.99
C VAL A 10 -5.97 11.72 -3.52
N TYR A 11 -6.44 11.78 -4.77
CA TYR A 11 -6.94 12.99 -5.38
C TYR A 11 -8.14 12.67 -6.30
N ASN A 12 -9.36 13.07 -5.89
CA ASN A 12 -10.60 12.93 -6.66
C ASN A 12 -10.86 11.51 -7.21
N ARG A 13 -10.86 10.49 -6.32
CA ARG A 13 -11.09 9.08 -6.67
C ARG A 13 -11.96 8.36 -5.65
N CYS A 14 -13.08 8.97 -5.26
CA CYS A 14 -13.90 8.54 -4.14
C CYS A 14 -14.23 7.04 -4.16
N ASP A 15 -14.93 6.55 -5.18
CA ASP A 15 -15.39 5.16 -5.22
C ASP A 15 -14.25 4.16 -5.32
N THR A 16 -13.18 4.51 -6.03
CA THR A 16 -11.99 3.67 -6.16
C THR A 16 -11.26 3.54 -4.82
N THR A 17 -11.08 4.65 -4.11
CA THR A 17 -10.47 4.70 -2.78
C THR A 17 -11.27 3.89 -1.77
N LEU A 18 -12.60 4.05 -1.73
CA LEU A 18 -13.46 3.28 -0.82
C LEU A 18 -13.39 1.77 -1.12
N ARG A 19 -13.28 1.39 -2.39
CA ARG A 19 -13.09 0.00 -2.78
C ARG A 19 -11.75 -0.53 -2.30
N CYS A 20 -10.68 0.23 -2.46
CA CYS A 20 -9.33 -0.14 -1.97
C CYS A 20 -9.35 -0.33 -0.45
N LEU A 21 -9.90 0.61 0.31
CA LEU A 21 -10.01 0.53 1.77
C LEU A 21 -10.82 -0.69 2.21
N ARG A 22 -11.93 -0.98 1.55
CA ARG A 22 -12.76 -2.18 1.82
C ARG A 22 -11.97 -3.47 1.67
N GLU A 23 -11.16 -3.59 0.62
CA GLU A 23 -10.35 -4.79 0.40
C GLU A 23 -9.12 -4.85 1.34
N LEU A 24 -8.62 -3.70 1.79
CA LEU A 24 -7.58 -3.64 2.81
C LEU A 24 -8.10 -4.12 4.19
N GLU A 25 -9.31 -3.73 4.58
CA GLU A 25 -9.92 -4.20 5.84
C GLU A 25 -10.23 -5.71 5.86
N LYS A 26 -10.54 -6.28 4.70
CA LYS A 26 -10.80 -7.72 4.56
C LYS A 26 -9.54 -8.59 4.55
N GLN A 27 -8.36 -7.99 4.66
CA GLN A 27 -7.11 -8.75 4.59
C GLN A 27 -7.00 -9.77 5.75
N LYS A 28 -6.67 -11.00 5.39
CA LYS A 28 -6.37 -12.07 6.34
C LYS A 28 -4.98 -11.88 6.94
N LEU A 29 -4.90 -11.11 8.01
CA LEU A 29 -3.63 -10.87 8.69
C LEU A 29 -3.20 -12.08 9.53
N PRO A 30 -1.88 -12.34 9.66
CA PRO A 30 -1.39 -13.30 10.63
C PRO A 30 -1.75 -12.87 12.05
N GLN A 31 -1.88 -13.84 12.96
CA GLN A 31 -2.15 -13.55 14.37
C GLN A 31 -1.10 -12.60 14.96
N GLY A 32 -1.57 -11.61 15.70
CA GLY A 32 -0.73 -10.62 16.35
C GLY A 32 -0.31 -9.45 15.45
N PHE A 33 -0.88 -9.34 14.24
CA PHE A 33 -0.71 -8.17 13.38
C PHE A 33 -1.94 -7.28 13.36
N ILE A 34 -1.73 -5.98 13.29
CA ILE A 34 -2.76 -4.95 13.07
C ILE A 34 -2.30 -3.99 11.98
N VAL A 35 -3.25 -3.36 11.29
CA VAL A 35 -3.01 -2.33 10.28
C VAL A 35 -3.67 -1.04 10.72
N ASP A 36 -2.88 0.04 10.78
CA ASP A 36 -3.37 1.41 10.90
C ASP A 36 -3.27 2.07 9.51
N ILE A 37 -4.27 2.84 9.11
CA ILE A 37 -4.36 3.40 7.76
C ILE A 37 -4.16 4.91 7.81
N TYR A 38 -3.24 5.42 7.02
CA TYR A 38 -2.93 6.84 6.83
C TYR A 38 -3.20 7.23 5.37
N LEU A 39 -4.19 8.09 5.17
CA LEU A 39 -4.64 8.56 3.86
C LEU A 39 -4.36 10.05 3.70
N THR A 40 -3.46 10.42 2.82
CA THR A 40 -3.27 11.83 2.43
C THR A 40 -4.31 12.21 1.40
N ASP A 41 -5.24 13.09 1.81
CA ASP A 41 -6.17 13.81 0.93
C ASP A 41 -5.43 15.00 0.31
N ASP A 42 -5.01 14.90 -0.94
CA ASP A 42 -4.30 15.98 -1.63
C ASP A 42 -5.25 16.98 -2.31
N GLY A 43 -6.24 17.45 -1.58
CA GLY A 43 -7.17 18.49 -2.02
C GLY A 43 -8.36 17.96 -2.84
N CYS A 44 -8.92 16.83 -2.45
CA CYS A 44 -10.13 16.29 -3.09
C CYS A 44 -11.32 17.24 -3.01
N THR A 45 -12.07 17.32 -4.09
CA THR A 45 -13.30 18.11 -4.23
C THR A 45 -14.54 17.26 -4.52
N ASP A 46 -14.35 15.93 -4.65
CA ASP A 46 -15.39 14.95 -5.00
C ASP A 46 -16.08 14.31 -3.78
N GLY A 47 -15.80 14.80 -2.57
CA GLY A 47 -16.34 14.24 -1.34
C GLY A 47 -15.60 13.02 -0.79
N THR A 48 -14.45 12.64 -1.37
CA THR A 48 -13.64 11.49 -0.90
C THR A 48 -13.35 11.55 0.60
N PRO A 49 -12.75 12.63 1.19
CA PRO A 49 -12.40 12.63 2.60
C PRO A 49 -13.62 12.55 3.51
N GLN A 50 -14.76 13.14 3.13
CA GLN A 50 -16.00 13.09 3.91
C GLN A 50 -16.55 11.66 3.95
N ARG A 51 -16.57 10.98 2.82
CA ARG A 51 -17.04 9.59 2.74
C ARG A 51 -16.11 8.65 3.48
N VAL A 52 -14.79 8.82 3.35
CA VAL A 52 -13.81 8.02 4.11
C VAL A 52 -14.00 8.24 5.61
N ALA A 53 -14.16 9.49 6.09
CA ALA A 53 -14.40 9.76 7.50
C ALA A 53 -15.68 9.13 8.04
N SER A 54 -16.73 9.07 7.21
CA SER A 54 -18.03 8.48 7.57
C SER A 54 -18.00 6.94 7.57
N GLU A 55 -17.42 6.32 6.53
CA GLU A 55 -17.46 4.86 6.33
C GLU A 55 -16.29 4.15 7.05
N TYR A 56 -15.16 4.85 7.27
CA TYR A 56 -13.91 4.32 7.86
C TYR A 56 -13.37 5.28 8.93
N PRO A 57 -14.07 5.49 10.05
CA PRO A 57 -13.72 6.51 11.06
C PRO A 57 -12.37 6.28 11.75
N HIS A 58 -11.77 5.10 11.60
CA HIS A 58 -10.44 4.75 12.12
C HIS A 58 -9.30 5.11 11.17
N VAL A 59 -9.58 5.55 9.94
CA VAL A 59 -8.56 5.99 8.98
C VAL A 59 -8.06 7.38 9.38
N HIS A 60 -6.75 7.52 9.49
CA HIS A 60 -6.09 8.80 9.73
C HIS A 60 -6.06 9.61 8.44
N ILE A 61 -7.00 10.54 8.26
CA ILE A 61 -7.04 11.43 7.10
C ILE A 61 -6.09 12.59 7.32
N ILE A 62 -5.14 12.76 6.41
CA ILE A 62 -4.11 13.80 6.44
C ILE A 62 -4.41 14.80 5.34
N LYS A 63 -4.63 16.07 5.70
CA LYS A 63 -4.91 17.12 4.73
C LYS A 63 -3.64 17.53 3.97
N GLY A 64 -3.66 17.36 2.64
CA GLY A 64 -2.68 17.90 1.69
C GLY A 64 -2.97 19.36 1.32
N ASN A 65 -2.28 19.87 0.32
CA ASN A 65 -2.43 21.25 -0.19
C ASN A 65 -2.86 21.31 -1.66
N GLY A 66 -3.16 20.16 -2.28
CA GLY A 66 -3.55 20.03 -3.69
C GLY A 66 -2.37 19.97 -4.67
N ASN A 67 -1.13 19.96 -4.17
CA ASN A 67 0.09 19.98 -4.98
C ASN A 67 1.16 18.99 -4.48
N LEU A 68 0.77 18.01 -3.66
CA LEU A 68 1.68 16.99 -3.16
C LEU A 68 1.92 15.90 -4.21
N TYR A 69 0.94 15.61 -5.00
CA TYR A 69 0.94 14.46 -5.90
C TYR A 69 1.23 13.16 -5.16
N TRP A 70 1.48 12.07 -5.88
CA TRP A 70 1.68 10.77 -5.25
C TRP A 70 2.89 10.76 -4.29
N ASN A 71 4.05 11.23 -4.75
CA ASN A 71 5.31 11.08 -4.01
C ASN A 71 5.30 11.85 -2.68
N ARG A 72 4.96 13.14 -2.72
CA ARG A 72 4.93 13.97 -1.49
C ARG A 72 3.76 13.61 -0.58
N GLY A 73 2.64 13.15 -1.16
CA GLY A 73 1.50 12.66 -0.39
C GLY A 73 1.85 11.40 0.39
N MET A 74 2.54 10.45 -0.23
CA MET A 74 3.05 9.23 0.43
C MET A 74 4.10 9.57 1.49
N LEU A 75 5.04 10.48 1.21
CA LEU A 75 6.03 10.94 2.19
C LEU A 75 5.35 11.55 3.41
N LYS A 76 4.34 12.40 3.21
CA LYS A 76 3.60 13.04 4.30
C LYS A 76 2.87 12.01 5.18
N ALA A 77 2.25 11.00 4.57
CA ALA A 77 1.63 9.90 5.31
C ALA A 77 2.67 9.11 6.12
N TRP A 78 3.86 8.88 5.54
CA TRP A 78 4.96 8.20 6.23
C TRP A 78 5.45 8.99 7.43
N GLU A 79 5.80 10.26 7.26
CA GLU A 79 6.30 11.12 8.34
C GLU A 79 5.31 11.22 9.50
N ILE A 80 4.02 11.42 9.19
CA ILE A 80 2.99 11.51 10.22
C ILE A 80 2.82 10.17 10.95
N SER A 81 2.78 9.05 10.23
CA SER A 81 2.66 7.74 10.86
C SER A 81 3.87 7.41 11.74
N ALA A 82 5.09 7.68 11.25
CA ALA A 82 6.33 7.44 12.00
C ALA A 82 6.45 8.30 13.27
N ASN A 83 5.91 9.53 13.25
CA ASN A 83 5.88 10.41 14.42
C ASN A 83 4.75 10.05 15.40
N ASN A 84 3.69 9.37 14.94
CA ASN A 84 2.56 8.99 15.77
C ASN A 84 2.89 7.82 16.71
N GLN A 85 3.50 6.76 16.16
CA GLN A 85 3.94 5.59 16.92
C GLN A 85 4.94 4.74 16.14
N HIS A 86 5.52 3.75 16.83
CA HIS A 86 6.42 2.78 16.18
C HIS A 86 5.63 1.77 15.33
N TYR A 87 6.08 1.57 14.08
CA TYR A 87 5.60 0.54 13.18
C TYR A 87 6.70 -0.46 12.83
N ASP A 88 6.34 -1.75 12.78
CA ASP A 88 7.25 -2.81 12.32
C ASP A 88 7.39 -2.82 10.81
N TYR A 89 6.34 -2.35 10.10
CA TYR A 89 6.27 -2.32 8.64
C TYR A 89 5.51 -1.09 8.15
N TYR A 90 5.89 -0.62 6.97
CA TYR A 90 5.12 0.33 6.16
C TYR A 90 4.61 -0.37 4.91
N LEU A 91 3.34 -0.23 4.61
CA LEU A 91 2.72 -0.73 3.39
C LEU A 91 2.37 0.45 2.49
N TRP A 92 3.14 0.68 1.43
CA TRP A 92 2.71 1.59 0.38
C TRP A 92 1.60 0.94 -0.42
N LEU A 93 0.50 1.65 -0.62
CA LEU A 93 -0.66 1.15 -1.33
C LEU A 93 -1.28 2.27 -2.15
N ASN A 94 -1.40 2.05 -3.46
CA ASN A 94 -2.17 2.97 -4.30
C ASN A 94 -3.66 2.85 -3.99
N ASP A 95 -4.35 3.99 -4.00
CA ASP A 95 -5.77 4.12 -3.72
C ASP A 95 -6.70 3.41 -4.73
N ASP A 96 -6.14 2.92 -5.84
CA ASP A 96 -6.82 2.17 -6.90
C ASP A 96 -6.44 0.68 -6.97
N THR A 97 -5.67 0.20 -6.01
CA THR A 97 -5.26 -1.21 -5.95
C THR A 97 -6.32 -2.06 -5.26
N ILE A 98 -6.78 -3.10 -5.94
CA ILE A 98 -7.71 -4.09 -5.38
C ILE A 98 -6.91 -5.27 -4.87
N LEU A 99 -6.92 -5.46 -3.55
CA LEU A 99 -6.17 -6.52 -2.90
C LEU A 99 -6.90 -7.86 -2.95
N ILE A 100 -6.19 -8.93 -3.28
CA ILE A 100 -6.67 -10.29 -3.01
C ILE A 100 -6.69 -10.56 -1.49
N PRO A 101 -7.52 -11.48 -0.98
CA PRO A 101 -7.77 -11.62 0.47
C PRO A 101 -6.56 -11.88 1.37
N ASP A 102 -5.46 -12.39 0.82
CA ASP A 102 -4.25 -12.74 1.54
C ASP A 102 -3.00 -11.98 1.05
N ALA A 103 -3.19 -10.88 0.29
CA ALA A 103 -2.10 -10.10 -0.28
C ALA A 103 -1.09 -9.62 0.78
N VAL A 104 -1.56 -9.00 1.86
CA VAL A 104 -0.69 -8.51 2.94
C VAL A 104 0.03 -9.67 3.65
N LYS A 105 -0.69 -10.79 3.88
CA LYS A 105 -0.08 -12.00 4.46
C LYS A 105 1.06 -12.53 3.58
N ILE A 106 0.86 -12.60 2.26
CA ILE A 106 1.88 -13.05 1.31
C ILE A 106 3.12 -12.15 1.36
N LEU A 107 2.95 -10.82 1.41
CA LEU A 107 4.05 -9.88 1.54
C LEU A 107 4.82 -10.09 2.85
N LEU A 108 4.12 -10.24 3.98
CA LEU A 108 4.72 -10.49 5.28
C LEU A 108 5.48 -11.82 5.33
N ASP A 109 4.90 -12.89 4.78
CA ASP A 109 5.55 -14.20 4.73
C ASP A 109 6.81 -14.17 3.87
N ASN A 110 6.81 -13.43 2.76
CA ASN A 110 8.01 -13.22 1.94
C ASN A 110 9.04 -12.33 2.62
N SER A 111 8.63 -11.30 3.36
CA SER A 111 9.54 -10.49 4.17
C SER A 111 10.29 -11.32 5.22
N LYS A 112 9.57 -12.23 5.89
CA LYS A 112 10.18 -13.17 6.85
C LYS A 112 11.24 -14.07 6.22
N LYS A 113 11.01 -14.57 4.98
CA LYS A 113 11.98 -15.42 4.25
C LYS A 113 13.32 -14.73 4.01
N VAL A 114 13.33 -13.40 3.93
CA VAL A 114 14.55 -12.58 3.80
C VAL A 114 14.91 -11.86 5.10
N ASN A 115 14.47 -12.41 6.25
CA ASN A 115 14.74 -11.91 7.60
C ASN A 115 14.35 -10.43 7.79
N ASN A 116 13.33 -9.94 7.09
CA ASN A 116 12.88 -8.54 7.10
C ASN A 116 13.98 -7.52 6.73
N LYS A 117 14.92 -7.91 5.87
CA LYS A 117 16.04 -7.07 5.43
C LYS A 117 15.94 -6.63 3.97
N SER A 118 14.74 -6.66 3.41
CA SER A 118 14.50 -6.25 2.03
C SER A 118 13.10 -5.67 1.87
N ILE A 119 12.96 -4.74 0.95
CA ILE A 119 11.67 -4.25 0.47
C ILE A 119 10.99 -5.39 -0.31
N ILE A 120 9.72 -5.66 -0.03
CA ILE A 120 8.94 -6.67 -0.73
C ILE A 120 7.93 -6.00 -1.65
N VAL A 121 8.08 -6.22 -2.94
CA VAL A 121 7.23 -5.64 -3.97
C VAL A 121 6.17 -6.65 -4.40
N GLY A 122 4.91 -6.24 -4.35
CA GLY A 122 3.79 -7.01 -4.91
C GLY A 122 3.67 -6.76 -6.43
N ALA A 123 3.14 -7.75 -7.13
CA ALA A 123 2.73 -7.58 -8.51
C ALA A 123 1.23 -7.34 -8.59
N THR A 124 0.82 -6.52 -9.55
CA THR A 124 -0.60 -6.31 -9.88
C THR A 124 -0.91 -6.86 -11.27
N SER A 125 -2.16 -7.21 -11.49
CA SER A 125 -2.66 -7.68 -12.79
C SER A 125 -3.86 -6.85 -13.23
N ASP A 126 -4.24 -7.03 -14.48
CA ASP A 126 -5.48 -6.46 -15.01
C ASP A 126 -6.70 -6.99 -14.25
N VAL A 127 -7.69 -6.13 -14.06
CA VAL A 127 -8.89 -6.44 -13.25
C VAL A 127 -9.84 -7.42 -13.92
N LYS A 128 -9.79 -7.51 -15.25
CA LYS A 128 -10.77 -8.30 -16.02
C LYS A 128 -10.41 -9.78 -16.09
N THR A 129 -9.16 -10.08 -16.43
CA THR A 129 -8.72 -11.45 -16.70
C THR A 129 -7.72 -11.98 -15.68
N HIS A 130 -7.08 -11.09 -14.92
CA HIS A 130 -5.97 -11.38 -14.02
C HIS A 130 -4.78 -12.07 -14.69
N SER A 131 -4.71 -12.06 -16.02
CA SER A 131 -3.70 -12.75 -16.80
C SER A 131 -2.51 -11.87 -17.20
N ILE A 132 -2.71 -10.54 -17.24
CA ILE A 132 -1.70 -9.60 -17.65
C ILE A 132 -1.14 -8.88 -16.41
N VAL A 133 0.16 -9.08 -16.14
CA VAL A 133 0.85 -8.32 -15.08
C VAL A 133 0.97 -6.87 -15.53
N THR A 134 0.38 -5.95 -14.75
CA THR A 134 0.38 -4.51 -15.04
C THR A 134 1.57 -3.80 -14.44
N TYR A 135 1.88 -4.10 -13.17
CA TYR A 135 3.01 -3.54 -12.43
C TYR A 135 3.68 -4.60 -11.57
N SER A 136 5.00 -4.48 -11.39
CA SER A 136 5.79 -5.36 -10.52
C SER A 136 7.19 -4.74 -10.28
N GLY A 137 8.18 -5.56 -9.94
CA GLY A 137 9.59 -5.21 -10.02
C GLY A 137 10.14 -5.32 -11.45
N TYR A 138 11.30 -4.71 -11.67
CA TYR A 138 11.99 -4.69 -12.98
C TYR A 138 13.47 -4.99 -12.80
N LYS A 139 14.10 -5.46 -13.90
CA LYS A 139 15.56 -5.58 -14.06
C LYS A 139 16.10 -4.48 -14.99
N GLY A 140 17.41 -4.30 -15.03
CA GLY A 140 18.15 -3.17 -15.58
C GLY A 140 17.76 -2.67 -16.96
N ASP A 141 17.26 -3.49 -17.83
CA ASP A 141 16.80 -3.15 -19.19
C ASP A 141 15.28 -2.90 -19.30
N LYS A 142 14.64 -2.51 -18.19
CA LYS A 142 13.18 -2.31 -18.06
C LYS A 142 12.36 -3.59 -18.24
N MET A 143 12.98 -4.76 -18.12
CA MET A 143 12.27 -6.03 -18.13
C MET A 143 11.42 -6.18 -16.88
N ARG A 144 10.09 -6.22 -17.07
CA ARG A 144 9.15 -6.49 -15.99
C ARG A 144 9.30 -7.93 -15.50
N ILE A 145 9.40 -8.09 -14.18
CA ILE A 145 9.43 -9.41 -13.57
C ILE A 145 8.01 -9.97 -13.53
N ILE A 146 7.85 -11.15 -14.13
CA ILE A 146 6.59 -11.88 -14.09
C ILE A 146 6.60 -12.80 -12.87
N PRO A 147 5.57 -12.75 -12.02
CA PRO A 147 5.44 -13.62 -10.86
C PRO A 147 5.45 -15.11 -11.26
N ASN A 148 6.21 -15.92 -10.52
CA ASN A 148 6.34 -17.35 -10.72
C ASN A 148 6.17 -18.15 -9.42
N GLY A 149 5.55 -17.54 -8.40
CA GLY A 149 5.38 -18.14 -7.07
C GLY A 149 6.61 -18.14 -6.19
N LYS A 150 7.74 -17.58 -6.66
CA LYS A 150 9.01 -17.48 -5.91
C LYS A 150 9.44 -16.02 -5.76
N LEU A 151 10.24 -15.73 -4.74
CA LEU A 151 10.93 -14.45 -4.62
C LEU A 151 11.93 -14.28 -5.76
N GLN A 152 11.94 -13.09 -6.34
CA GLN A 152 12.86 -12.70 -7.41
C GLN A 152 13.44 -11.34 -7.07
N LEU A 153 14.75 -11.14 -7.27
CA LEU A 153 15.38 -9.85 -7.10
C LEU A 153 14.94 -8.88 -8.22
N CYS A 154 14.64 -7.64 -7.83
CA CYS A 154 14.42 -6.52 -8.76
C CYS A 154 15.36 -5.37 -8.43
N GLU A 155 15.68 -4.55 -9.42
CA GLU A 155 16.55 -3.38 -9.28
C GLU A 155 15.72 -2.11 -9.03
N TYR A 156 14.52 -2.04 -9.59
CA TYR A 156 13.54 -0.98 -9.34
C TYR A 156 12.11 -1.52 -9.47
N PHE A 157 11.13 -0.74 -9.02
CA PHE A 157 9.75 -1.20 -8.91
C PHE A 157 8.72 -0.07 -9.00
N ASN A 158 7.47 -0.44 -9.26
CA ASN A 158 6.32 0.45 -9.10
C ASN A 158 5.78 0.41 -7.67
N GLY A 159 5.35 1.56 -7.17
CA GLY A 159 4.85 1.74 -5.81
C GLY A 159 3.39 1.32 -5.56
N ASN A 160 2.79 0.47 -6.40
CA ASN A 160 1.36 0.13 -6.30
C ASN A 160 1.02 -0.65 -5.02
N ILE A 161 1.85 -1.61 -4.66
CA ILE A 161 1.78 -2.34 -3.39
C ILE A 161 3.20 -2.77 -2.98
N VAL A 162 3.71 -2.21 -1.90
CA VAL A 162 5.08 -2.44 -1.43
C VAL A 162 5.10 -2.53 0.08
N LEU A 163 5.67 -3.59 0.63
CA LEU A 163 5.91 -3.74 2.06
C LEU A 163 7.37 -3.43 2.38
N ILE A 164 7.56 -2.48 3.28
CA ILE A 164 8.88 -2.01 3.73
C ILE A 164 9.01 -2.32 5.21
N PRO A 165 9.88 -3.26 5.61
CA PRO A 165 10.20 -3.47 7.01
C PRO A 165 10.87 -2.23 7.61
N GLN A 166 10.59 -1.91 8.86
CA GLN A 166 11.17 -0.75 9.55
C GLN A 166 12.71 -0.82 9.65
N ALA A 167 13.28 -2.03 9.57
CA ALA A 167 14.72 -2.24 9.62
C ALA A 167 15.46 -1.99 8.28
N VAL A 168 14.73 -1.61 7.21
CA VAL A 168 15.27 -1.26 5.88
C VAL A 168 15.27 0.24 5.70
#